data_46df2d00c3b19b10c41b30cf0edb0102
#
_entry.id   46df2d00c3b19b10c41b30cf0edb0102
#
_cell.length_a   1.000
_cell.length_b   1.000
_cell.length_c   1.000
_cell.angle_alpha   90.00
_cell.angle_beta   90.00
_cell.angle_gamma   90.00
#
_symmetry.space_group_name_H-M   'P 1'
#
loop_
_entity.id
_entity.type
_entity.pdbx_description
1 polymer ?
#
loop_
_entity_poly.entity_id
_entity_poly.type
_entity_poly.pdbx_seq_one_letter_code
_entity_poly.pdbx_strand_id
1 'polypeptide(L)'
;MIYLDSGATTLQKPPMVAYRVQSAMRSCATPGRGGHVPAMRAAEAVYDCRVLAGQLFDAPPEQVVFTMNATHALNLAIKTLVRTGDRVVISGFEHNAVTRPLHHIGAEVAVAGTRLFDPEDTLESFRKAVTADTKAVVCTHVSNVFGYILPLDEIAALCRERQVPLIVDASQSAGLLPVSLRELDAAFLCMPGHKALYGPQGTGLLICGRTPETLLEGGSGSASRLPDMPPELPEHAEAGTQNVCGI
;
A
#
# COMPACT_ATOMS: atom_id res chain seq x y z
N MET A 1 30.08 -8.08 7.23
CA MET A 1 29.18 -7.19 8.02
C MET A 1 27.93 -7.98 8.34
N ILE A 2 27.48 -7.98 9.59
CA ILE A 2 26.17 -8.51 9.98
C ILE A 2 25.19 -7.33 9.98
N TYR A 3 24.11 -7.42 9.19
CA TYR A 3 23.09 -6.37 9.09
C TYR A 3 21.75 -6.90 9.64
N LEU A 4 21.24 -6.28 10.70
CA LEU A 4 20.04 -6.70 11.42
C LEU A 4 18.91 -5.65 11.39
N ASP A 5 18.99 -4.67 10.49
CA ASP A 5 18.03 -3.56 10.39
C ASP A 5 17.18 -3.62 9.10
N SER A 6 16.86 -4.83 8.63
CA SER A 6 16.01 -5.03 7.44
C SER A 6 14.58 -4.51 7.60
N GLY A 7 14.12 -4.35 8.85
CA GLY A 7 12.84 -3.69 9.16
C GLY A 7 12.80 -2.22 8.77
N ALA A 8 13.95 -1.53 8.78
CA ALA A 8 14.06 -0.16 8.25
C ALA A 8 14.15 -0.17 6.72
N THR A 9 15.08 -0.93 6.16
CA THR A 9 15.27 -1.16 4.72
C THR A 9 16.16 -2.38 4.50
N THR A 10 16.01 -3.10 3.38
CA THR A 10 16.98 -4.16 3.04
C THR A 10 18.26 -3.56 2.49
N LEU A 11 19.40 -3.92 3.10
CA LEU A 11 20.73 -3.53 2.61
C LEU A 11 21.18 -4.43 1.46
N GLN A 12 21.11 -5.75 1.67
CA GLN A 12 21.51 -6.74 0.67
C GLN A 12 20.31 -7.08 -0.21
N LYS A 13 20.32 -6.54 -1.42
CA LYS A 13 19.32 -6.84 -2.44
C LYS A 13 19.81 -7.95 -3.38
N PRO A 14 18.93 -8.78 -3.95
CA PRO A 14 19.32 -9.71 -5.00
C PRO A 14 20.09 -8.99 -6.12
N PRO A 15 21.19 -9.56 -6.65
CA PRO A 15 22.00 -8.90 -7.69
C PRO A 15 21.19 -8.49 -8.91
N MET A 16 20.12 -9.21 -9.23
CA MET A 16 19.22 -8.91 -10.33
C MET A 16 18.53 -7.55 -10.17
N VAL A 17 18.28 -7.07 -8.95
CA VAL A 17 17.66 -5.75 -8.71
C VAL A 17 18.57 -4.65 -9.27
N ALA A 18 19.85 -4.63 -8.86
CA ALA A 18 20.81 -3.64 -9.37
C ALA A 18 20.98 -3.73 -10.90
N TYR A 19 21.04 -4.94 -11.43
CA TYR A 19 21.13 -5.17 -12.87
C TYR A 19 19.92 -4.60 -13.63
N ARG A 20 18.70 -4.87 -13.16
CA ARG A 20 17.46 -4.38 -13.79
C ARG A 20 17.32 -2.87 -13.72
N VAL A 21 17.62 -2.26 -12.57
CA VAL A 21 17.66 -0.79 -12.42
C VAL A 21 18.61 -0.16 -13.42
N GLN A 22 19.85 -0.68 -13.51
CA GLN A 22 20.86 -0.16 -14.45
C GLN A 22 20.45 -0.38 -15.92
N SER A 23 19.84 -1.51 -16.24
CA SER A 23 19.33 -1.80 -17.58
C SER A 23 18.21 -0.84 -17.97
N ALA A 24 17.24 -0.59 -17.07
CA ALA A 24 16.16 0.34 -17.30
C ALA A 24 16.68 1.78 -17.54
N MET A 25 17.63 2.25 -16.73
CA MET A 25 18.26 3.57 -16.92
C MET A 25 18.90 3.75 -18.30
N ARG A 26 19.36 2.67 -18.94
CA ARG A 26 20.02 2.73 -20.25
C ARG A 26 19.09 2.51 -21.43
N SER A 27 17.94 1.85 -21.23
CA SER A 27 17.12 1.34 -22.33
C SER A 27 15.66 1.77 -22.30
N CYS A 28 15.15 2.29 -21.17
CA CYS A 28 13.78 2.74 -21.02
C CYS A 28 13.66 4.26 -21.13
N ALA A 29 12.56 4.72 -21.74
CA ALA A 29 12.12 6.10 -21.74
C ALA A 29 10.82 6.23 -20.94
N THR A 30 10.02 7.27 -21.16
CA THR A 30 8.72 7.46 -20.51
C THR A 30 7.68 6.51 -21.12
N PRO A 31 6.98 5.71 -20.32
CA PRO A 31 5.91 4.85 -20.83
C PRO A 31 4.71 5.67 -21.30
N GLY A 32 3.91 5.10 -22.22
CA GLY A 32 2.59 5.62 -22.60
C GLY A 32 2.56 6.79 -23.58
N ARG A 33 3.69 7.45 -23.91
CA ARG A 33 3.70 8.64 -24.78
C ARG A 33 4.35 8.47 -26.15
N GLY A 34 4.94 7.35 -26.45
CA GLY A 34 5.65 7.14 -27.71
C GLY A 34 5.60 5.71 -28.21
N GLY A 35 5.49 5.56 -29.55
CA GLY A 35 5.57 4.25 -30.21
C GLY A 35 7.00 3.77 -30.50
N HIS A 36 8.03 4.45 -29.95
CA HIS A 36 9.41 4.03 -30.16
C HIS A 36 9.88 2.99 -29.13
N VAL A 37 10.88 2.19 -29.52
CA VAL A 37 11.34 1.03 -28.73
C VAL A 37 11.63 1.33 -27.25
N PRO A 38 12.33 2.40 -26.85
CA PRO A 38 12.56 2.68 -25.43
C PRO A 38 11.28 2.98 -24.63
N ALA A 39 10.24 3.61 -25.23
CA ALA A 39 8.97 3.85 -24.56
C ALA A 39 8.17 2.54 -24.43
N MET A 40 8.18 1.69 -25.45
CA MET A 40 7.54 0.37 -25.40
C MET A 40 8.15 -0.51 -24.31
N ARG A 41 9.50 -0.54 -24.21
CA ARG A 41 10.20 -1.27 -23.14
C ARG A 41 9.85 -0.77 -21.74
N ALA A 42 9.70 0.54 -21.58
CA ALA A 42 9.28 1.12 -20.31
C ALA A 42 7.85 0.70 -19.93
N ALA A 43 6.92 0.75 -20.90
CA ALA A 43 5.53 0.33 -20.69
C ALA A 43 5.43 -1.17 -20.35
N GLU A 44 6.19 -2.01 -21.06
CA GLU A 44 6.27 -3.45 -20.80
C GLU A 44 6.80 -3.72 -19.38
N ALA A 45 7.93 -3.11 -18.99
CA ALA A 45 8.50 -3.29 -17.66
C ALA A 45 7.53 -2.89 -16.54
N VAL A 46 6.83 -1.77 -16.70
CA VAL A 46 5.81 -1.28 -15.74
C VAL A 46 4.64 -2.26 -15.67
N TYR A 47 4.15 -2.73 -16.81
CA TYR A 47 3.03 -3.67 -16.86
C TYR A 47 3.40 -5.04 -16.26
N ASP A 48 4.56 -5.58 -16.60
CA ASP A 48 5.06 -6.85 -16.04
C ASP A 48 5.17 -6.78 -14.51
N CYS A 49 5.66 -5.65 -13.97
CA CYS A 49 5.72 -5.46 -12.53
C CYS A 49 4.32 -5.44 -11.89
N ARG A 50 3.32 -4.81 -12.54
CA ARG A 50 1.93 -4.85 -12.06
C ARG A 50 1.36 -6.26 -12.06
N VAL A 51 1.61 -7.04 -13.11
CA VAL A 51 1.18 -8.44 -13.20
C VAL A 51 1.78 -9.27 -12.07
N LEU A 52 3.08 -9.14 -11.83
CA LEU A 52 3.78 -9.86 -10.76
C LEU A 52 3.29 -9.44 -9.36
N ALA A 53 3.09 -8.14 -9.14
CA ALA A 53 2.52 -7.65 -7.89
C ALA A 53 1.07 -8.12 -7.71
N GLY A 54 0.26 -8.09 -8.77
CA GLY A 54 -1.11 -8.63 -8.74
C GLY A 54 -1.15 -10.11 -8.37
N GLN A 55 -0.25 -10.91 -8.92
CA GLN A 55 -0.13 -12.33 -8.57
C GLN A 55 0.30 -12.53 -7.11
N LEU A 56 1.23 -11.69 -6.60
CA LEU A 56 1.73 -11.80 -5.22
C LEU A 56 0.67 -11.43 -4.18
N PHE A 57 -0.20 -10.48 -4.49
CA PHE A 57 -1.20 -9.94 -3.56
C PHE A 57 -2.64 -10.31 -3.91
N ASP A 58 -2.83 -11.24 -4.85
CA ASP A 58 -4.13 -11.75 -5.30
C ASP A 58 -5.09 -10.64 -5.75
N ALA A 59 -4.61 -9.85 -6.71
CA ALA A 59 -5.33 -8.72 -7.29
C ALA A 59 -5.13 -8.64 -8.82
N PRO A 60 -6.09 -8.12 -9.59
CA PRO A 60 -5.88 -7.78 -10.99
C PRO A 60 -4.76 -6.73 -11.16
N PRO A 61 -3.96 -6.78 -12.24
CA PRO A 61 -2.90 -5.79 -12.49
C PRO A 61 -3.38 -4.34 -12.47
N GLU A 62 -4.59 -4.08 -12.89
CA GLU A 62 -5.22 -2.76 -12.93
C GLU A 62 -5.44 -2.18 -11.51
N GLN A 63 -5.56 -3.03 -10.51
CA GLN A 63 -5.71 -2.64 -9.10
C GLN A 63 -4.37 -2.41 -8.39
N VAL A 64 -3.25 -2.55 -9.08
CA VAL A 64 -1.92 -2.27 -8.55
C VAL A 64 -1.53 -0.84 -8.90
N VAL A 65 -1.40 0.03 -7.92
CA VAL A 65 -0.99 1.43 -8.06
C VAL A 65 0.41 1.60 -7.50
N PHE A 66 1.33 2.19 -8.29
CA PHE A 66 2.67 2.53 -7.84
C PHE A 66 2.66 3.81 -7.03
N THR A 67 3.34 3.79 -5.91
CA THR A 67 3.48 4.94 -5.01
C THR A 67 4.95 5.20 -4.70
N MET A 68 5.26 6.35 -4.12
CA MET A 68 6.63 6.68 -3.74
C MET A 68 7.13 5.88 -2.53
N ASN A 69 6.22 5.43 -1.68
CA ASN A 69 6.49 4.66 -0.45
C ASN A 69 5.15 4.27 0.21
N ALA A 70 5.22 3.50 1.31
CA ALA A 70 4.04 3.13 2.09
C ALA A 70 3.28 4.34 2.66
N THR A 71 3.97 5.41 3.05
CA THR A 71 3.32 6.63 3.57
C THR A 71 2.42 7.27 2.51
N HIS A 72 2.85 7.30 1.25
CA HIS A 72 2.02 7.77 0.14
C HIS A 72 0.80 6.87 -0.06
N ALA A 73 1.00 5.54 -0.10
CA ALA A 73 -0.09 4.56 -0.21
C ALA A 73 -1.12 4.69 0.93
N LEU A 74 -0.65 4.79 2.18
CA LEU A 74 -1.51 4.97 3.36
C LEU A 74 -2.27 6.29 3.34
N ASN A 75 -1.67 7.39 2.87
CA ASN A 75 -2.38 8.66 2.72
C ASN A 75 -3.48 8.58 1.66
N LEU A 76 -3.24 7.91 0.51
CA LEU A 76 -4.27 7.65 -0.49
C LEU A 76 -5.43 6.85 0.12
N ALA A 77 -5.13 5.73 0.76
CA ALA A 77 -6.13 4.84 1.35
C ALA A 77 -6.95 5.54 2.46
N ILE A 78 -6.27 6.18 3.41
CA ILE A 78 -6.91 6.82 4.56
C ILE A 78 -7.78 8.00 4.10
N LYS A 79 -7.24 8.89 3.26
CA LYS A 79 -7.97 10.07 2.78
C LYS A 79 -9.13 9.74 1.84
N THR A 80 -9.10 8.57 1.21
CA THR A 80 -10.24 8.05 0.45
C THR A 80 -11.42 7.72 1.35
N LEU A 81 -11.18 7.08 2.49
CA LEU A 81 -12.25 6.53 3.33
C LEU A 81 -12.65 7.43 4.49
N VAL A 82 -11.76 8.31 4.95
CA VAL A 82 -11.91 9.03 6.22
C VAL A 82 -12.00 10.54 6.01
N ARG A 83 -12.97 11.17 6.69
CA ARG A 83 -13.17 12.61 6.74
C ARG A 83 -13.08 13.11 8.19
N THR A 84 -13.07 14.43 8.36
CA THR A 84 -13.10 15.07 9.69
C THR A 84 -14.30 14.59 10.51
N GLY A 85 -14.05 14.16 11.74
CA GLY A 85 -15.06 13.67 12.67
C GLY A 85 -15.43 12.19 12.47
N ASP A 86 -14.95 11.52 11.42
CA ASP A 86 -15.20 10.09 11.23
C ASP A 86 -14.48 9.27 12.31
N ARG A 87 -15.18 8.28 12.84
CA ARG A 87 -14.63 7.32 13.80
C ARG A 87 -13.81 6.24 13.07
N VAL A 88 -12.55 6.09 13.46
CA VAL A 88 -11.61 5.11 12.90
C VAL A 88 -11.03 4.25 14.02
N VAL A 89 -11.02 2.94 13.81
CA VAL A 89 -10.35 2.00 14.73
C VAL A 89 -8.99 1.65 14.18
N ILE A 90 -7.95 1.75 15.01
CA ILE A 90 -6.58 1.38 14.66
C ILE A 90 -6.01 0.40 15.69
N SER A 91 -4.96 -0.35 15.32
CA SER A 91 -4.21 -1.12 16.31
C SER A 91 -3.35 -0.22 17.20
N GLY A 92 -2.97 -0.69 18.38
CA GLY A 92 -2.00 -0.01 19.26
C GLY A 92 -0.56 -0.05 18.75
N PHE A 93 -0.32 -0.64 17.58
CA PHE A 93 1.02 -0.89 17.03
C PHE A 93 1.28 -0.16 15.72
N GLU A 94 0.44 0.82 15.37
CA GLU A 94 0.51 1.52 14.10
C GLU A 94 1.76 2.40 13.98
N HIS A 95 2.28 2.46 12.76
CA HIS A 95 3.33 3.40 12.39
C HIS A 95 2.78 4.83 12.27
N ASN A 96 3.65 5.83 12.43
CA ASN A 96 3.30 7.25 12.24
C ASN A 96 2.71 7.57 10.85
N ALA A 97 2.92 6.74 9.84
CA ALA A 97 2.31 6.88 8.53
C ALA A 97 0.78 6.66 8.54
N VAL A 98 0.24 6.05 9.62
CA VAL A 98 -1.19 5.89 9.88
C VAL A 98 -1.69 6.97 10.84
N THR A 99 -1.03 7.14 11.99
CA THR A 99 -1.53 8.02 13.06
C THR A 99 -1.51 9.49 12.68
N ARG A 100 -0.48 9.95 11.96
CA ARG A 100 -0.35 11.36 11.56
C ARG A 100 -1.41 11.81 10.54
N PRO A 101 -1.71 11.06 9.45
CA PRO A 101 -2.80 11.42 8.55
C PRO A 101 -4.16 11.48 9.26
N LEU A 102 -4.47 10.51 10.13
CA LEU A 102 -5.71 10.48 10.89
C LEU A 102 -5.84 11.70 11.81
N HIS A 103 -4.77 12.04 12.52
CA HIS A 103 -4.74 13.26 13.35
C HIS A 103 -4.91 14.53 12.51
N HIS A 104 -4.21 14.62 11.36
CA HIS A 104 -4.29 15.77 10.45
C HIS A 104 -5.72 15.96 9.89
N ILE A 105 -6.42 14.87 9.57
CA ILE A 105 -7.81 14.90 9.09
C ILE A 105 -8.76 15.34 10.21
N GLY A 106 -8.40 15.16 11.48
CA GLY A 106 -9.30 15.34 12.64
C GLY A 106 -10.27 14.18 12.81
N ALA A 107 -9.82 12.96 12.53
CA ALA A 107 -10.59 11.74 12.77
C ALA A 107 -10.70 11.43 14.28
N GLU A 108 -11.80 10.81 14.69
CA GLU A 108 -11.97 10.24 16.03
C GLU A 108 -11.35 8.85 16.09
N VAL A 109 -10.16 8.77 16.67
CA VAL A 109 -9.37 7.52 16.67
C VAL A 109 -9.64 6.70 17.93
N ALA A 110 -10.11 5.46 17.75
CA ALA A 110 -10.19 4.45 18.79
C ALA A 110 -9.03 3.44 18.61
N VAL A 111 -8.26 3.22 19.67
CA VAL A 111 -7.13 2.28 19.65
C VAL A 111 -7.57 0.94 20.21
N ALA A 112 -7.34 -0.14 19.45
CA ALA A 112 -7.68 -1.52 19.80
C ALA A 112 -6.43 -2.39 19.92
N GLY A 113 -6.32 -3.11 21.06
CA GLY A 113 -5.20 -4.03 21.32
C GLY A 113 -3.88 -3.30 21.56
N THR A 114 -3.43 -3.31 22.80
CA THR A 114 -2.15 -2.70 23.22
C THR A 114 -1.22 -3.72 23.87
N ARG A 115 -1.70 -4.95 24.10
CA ARG A 115 -0.92 -6.03 24.68
C ARG A 115 -0.08 -6.71 23.62
N LEU A 116 1.22 -6.76 23.88
CA LEU A 116 2.17 -7.43 22.99
C LEU A 116 2.01 -8.95 23.04
N PHE A 117 2.04 -9.59 21.87
CA PHE A 117 2.02 -11.02 21.70
C PHE A 117 0.80 -11.73 22.30
N ASP A 118 -0.33 -11.00 22.40
CA ASP A 118 -1.62 -11.48 22.87
C ASP A 118 -2.68 -11.29 21.77
N PRO A 119 -2.80 -12.23 20.83
CA PRO A 119 -3.73 -12.11 19.71
C PRO A 119 -5.19 -12.17 20.16
N GLU A 120 -5.50 -12.87 21.26
CA GLU A 120 -6.86 -12.98 21.81
C GLU A 120 -7.32 -11.64 22.37
N ASP A 121 -6.47 -10.98 23.18
CA ASP A 121 -6.74 -9.61 23.71
C ASP A 121 -6.85 -8.60 22.57
N THR A 122 -5.98 -8.72 21.56
CA THR A 122 -6.03 -7.85 20.37
C THR A 122 -7.39 -7.98 19.67
N LEU A 123 -7.81 -9.20 19.36
CA LEU A 123 -9.06 -9.46 18.65
C LEU A 123 -10.29 -9.01 19.47
N GLU A 124 -10.30 -9.32 20.77
CA GLU A 124 -11.39 -8.89 21.65
C GLU A 124 -11.48 -7.36 21.77
N SER A 125 -10.32 -6.68 21.76
CA SER A 125 -10.26 -5.22 21.74
C SER A 125 -10.85 -4.65 20.44
N PHE A 126 -10.54 -5.26 19.28
CA PHE A 126 -11.16 -4.87 18.02
C PHE A 126 -12.67 -5.12 18.01
N ARG A 127 -13.15 -6.26 18.53
CA ARG A 127 -14.60 -6.55 18.64
C ARG A 127 -15.35 -5.50 19.43
N LYS A 128 -14.73 -4.97 20.50
CA LYS A 128 -15.31 -3.89 21.32
C LYS A 128 -15.23 -2.51 20.66
N ALA A 129 -14.13 -2.24 19.95
CA ALA A 129 -13.87 -0.93 19.37
C ALA A 129 -14.62 -0.70 18.06
N VAL A 130 -14.81 -1.74 17.24
CA VAL A 130 -15.52 -1.65 15.95
C VAL A 130 -17.03 -1.64 16.23
N THR A 131 -17.66 -0.52 15.98
CA THR A 131 -19.08 -0.24 16.22
C THR A 131 -19.77 0.17 14.93
N ALA A 132 -21.09 0.34 14.93
CA ALA A 132 -21.85 0.67 13.74
C ALA A 132 -21.50 2.05 13.12
N ASP A 133 -20.91 2.94 13.90
CA ASP A 133 -20.42 4.25 13.48
C ASP A 133 -18.94 4.24 13.02
N THR A 134 -18.28 3.09 13.09
CA THR A 134 -16.89 2.95 12.61
C THR A 134 -16.83 3.09 11.09
N LYS A 135 -16.09 4.09 10.62
CA LYS A 135 -15.95 4.41 9.20
C LYS A 135 -14.92 3.53 8.49
N ALA A 136 -13.82 3.22 9.18
CA ALA A 136 -12.75 2.36 8.67
C ALA A 136 -11.97 1.72 9.83
N VAL A 137 -11.35 0.59 9.54
CA VAL A 137 -10.30 -0.01 10.37
C VAL A 137 -8.98 0.14 9.63
N VAL A 138 -7.92 0.59 10.33
CA VAL A 138 -6.55 0.56 9.82
C VAL A 138 -5.73 -0.34 10.73
N CYS A 139 -5.10 -1.35 10.17
CA CYS A 139 -4.36 -2.34 10.93
C CYS A 139 -3.00 -2.63 10.29
N THR A 140 -1.92 -2.43 11.05
CA THR A 140 -0.62 -3.00 10.65
C THR A 140 -0.65 -4.51 10.79
N HIS A 141 -0.12 -5.23 9.78
CA HIS A 141 -0.03 -6.69 9.86
C HIS A 141 1.08 -7.13 10.82
N VAL A 142 2.21 -6.41 10.79
CA VAL A 142 3.36 -6.69 11.67
C VAL A 142 3.91 -5.38 12.21
N SER A 143 4.05 -5.31 13.54
CA SER A 143 4.65 -4.15 14.19
C SER A 143 6.12 -3.98 13.78
N ASN A 144 6.48 -2.80 13.30
CA ASN A 144 7.87 -2.48 12.95
C ASN A 144 8.81 -2.37 14.15
N VAL A 145 8.26 -2.17 15.35
CA VAL A 145 9.04 -2.03 16.60
C VAL A 145 9.24 -3.37 17.29
N PHE A 146 8.19 -4.18 17.35
CA PHE A 146 8.18 -5.38 18.18
C PHE A 146 8.24 -6.68 17.36
N GLY A 147 8.01 -6.64 16.05
CA GLY A 147 7.86 -7.83 15.22
C GLY A 147 6.62 -8.66 15.58
N TYR A 148 5.67 -8.07 16.33
CA TYR A 148 4.41 -8.72 16.68
C TYR A 148 3.53 -8.84 15.42
N ILE A 149 3.14 -10.06 15.09
CA ILE A 149 2.21 -10.36 14.00
C ILE A 149 0.80 -10.28 14.57
N LEU A 150 -0.01 -9.36 14.09
CA LEU A 150 -1.39 -9.19 14.53
C LEU A 150 -2.30 -10.25 13.89
N PRO A 151 -3.41 -10.64 14.53
CA PRO A 151 -4.37 -11.61 14.01
C PRO A 151 -5.21 -10.99 12.87
N LEU A 152 -4.55 -10.73 11.73
CA LEU A 152 -5.12 -9.95 10.64
C LEU A 152 -6.32 -10.63 9.98
N ASP A 153 -6.28 -11.96 9.84
CA ASP A 153 -7.36 -12.73 9.21
C ASP A 153 -8.67 -12.63 10.02
N GLU A 154 -8.55 -12.73 11.35
CA GLU A 154 -9.69 -12.59 12.26
C GLU A 154 -10.20 -11.15 12.33
N ILE A 155 -9.30 -10.16 12.28
CA ILE A 155 -9.68 -8.74 12.20
C ILE A 155 -10.38 -8.46 10.86
N ALA A 156 -9.91 -9.02 9.76
CA ALA A 156 -10.54 -8.90 8.44
C ALA A 156 -11.93 -9.55 8.42
N ALA A 157 -12.07 -10.74 9.05
CA ALA A 157 -13.37 -11.40 9.19
C ALA A 157 -14.36 -10.54 10.00
N LEU A 158 -13.91 -9.93 11.09
CA LEU A 158 -14.72 -8.98 11.88
C LEU A 158 -15.13 -7.75 11.05
N CYS A 159 -14.20 -7.17 10.29
CA CYS A 159 -14.48 -6.03 9.42
C CYS A 159 -15.54 -6.37 8.37
N ARG A 160 -15.46 -7.55 7.78
CA ARG A 160 -16.42 -8.07 6.80
C ARG A 160 -17.80 -8.29 7.44
N GLU A 161 -17.86 -8.92 8.62
CA GLU A 161 -19.09 -9.11 9.39
C GLU A 161 -19.79 -7.77 9.69
N ARG A 162 -19.01 -6.75 10.07
CA ARG A 162 -19.51 -5.42 10.42
C ARG A 162 -19.67 -4.48 9.22
N GLN A 163 -19.29 -4.92 8.02
CA GLN A 163 -19.31 -4.11 6.79
C GLN A 163 -18.46 -2.84 6.89
N VAL A 164 -17.36 -2.90 7.64
CA VAL A 164 -16.41 -1.80 7.82
C VAL A 164 -15.19 -2.03 6.92
N PRO A 165 -14.80 -1.07 6.08
CA PRO A 165 -13.65 -1.24 5.20
C PRO A 165 -12.33 -1.34 6.00
N LEU A 166 -11.46 -2.26 5.58
CA LEU A 166 -10.16 -2.51 6.18
C LEU A 166 -9.04 -1.93 5.30
N ILE A 167 -8.16 -1.14 5.90
CA ILE A 167 -6.87 -0.73 5.33
C ILE A 167 -5.78 -1.50 6.05
N VAL A 168 -4.91 -2.17 5.29
CA VAL A 168 -3.80 -2.94 5.83
C VAL A 168 -2.48 -2.24 5.56
N ASP A 169 -1.72 -1.93 6.62
CA ASP A 169 -0.30 -1.60 6.50
C ASP A 169 0.51 -2.90 6.47
N ALA A 170 0.86 -3.34 5.26
CA ALA A 170 1.67 -4.52 5.01
C ALA A 170 3.18 -4.21 4.91
N SER A 171 3.63 -3.08 5.46
CA SER A 171 5.03 -2.62 5.31
C SER A 171 6.08 -3.58 5.82
N GLN A 172 5.75 -4.42 6.79
CA GLN A 172 6.67 -5.42 7.35
C GLN A 172 6.36 -6.85 6.91
N SER A 173 5.17 -7.10 6.35
CA SER A 173 4.74 -8.45 5.95
C SER A 173 4.84 -8.70 4.45
N ALA A 174 4.64 -7.68 3.61
CA ALA A 174 4.70 -7.82 2.15
C ALA A 174 6.03 -8.42 1.69
N GLY A 175 5.96 -9.57 1.02
CA GLY A 175 7.13 -10.33 0.56
C GLY A 175 7.70 -11.31 1.60
N LEU A 176 7.20 -11.34 2.85
CA LEU A 176 7.62 -12.28 3.90
C LEU A 176 6.48 -13.19 4.36
N LEU A 177 5.29 -12.65 4.48
CA LEU A 177 4.09 -13.39 4.86
C LEU A 177 3.08 -13.34 3.71
N PRO A 178 2.21 -14.33 3.58
CA PRO A 178 1.08 -14.25 2.66
C PRO A 178 0.20 -13.05 3.00
N VAL A 179 -0.16 -12.27 2.00
CA VAL A 179 -1.11 -11.16 2.12
C VAL A 179 -1.95 -11.15 0.84
N SER A 180 -3.21 -11.51 0.94
CA SER A 180 -4.14 -11.56 -0.19
C SER A 180 -5.20 -10.48 -0.05
N LEU A 181 -5.33 -9.63 -1.08
CA LEU A 181 -6.39 -8.63 -1.12
C LEU A 181 -7.77 -9.28 -1.02
N ARG A 182 -7.95 -10.38 -1.75
CA ARG A 182 -9.23 -11.07 -1.89
C ARG A 182 -9.62 -11.82 -0.61
N GLU A 183 -8.68 -12.57 -0.01
CA GLU A 183 -8.95 -13.32 1.22
C GLU A 183 -9.27 -12.39 2.40
N LEU A 184 -8.56 -11.28 2.49
CA LEU A 184 -8.80 -10.26 3.53
C LEU A 184 -10.04 -9.40 3.25
N ASP A 185 -10.56 -9.39 2.01
CA ASP A 185 -11.59 -8.44 1.55
C ASP A 185 -11.21 -6.99 1.92
N ALA A 186 -9.91 -6.69 1.79
CA ALA A 186 -9.37 -5.41 2.20
C ALA A 186 -9.75 -4.31 1.19
N ALA A 187 -10.08 -3.12 1.69
CA ALA A 187 -10.25 -1.95 0.84
C ALA A 187 -8.92 -1.55 0.18
N PHE A 188 -7.82 -1.65 0.96
CA PHE A 188 -6.48 -1.30 0.49
C PHE A 188 -5.41 -2.10 1.22
N LEU A 189 -4.35 -2.54 0.47
CA LEU A 189 -3.09 -2.99 1.03
C LEU A 189 -2.01 -1.97 0.69
N CYS A 190 -1.26 -1.51 1.69
CA CYS A 190 -0.25 -0.46 1.55
C CYS A 190 1.13 -1.01 1.93
N MET A 191 2.15 -0.79 1.09
CA MET A 191 3.49 -1.30 1.35
C MET A 191 4.60 -0.54 0.64
N PRO A 192 5.84 -0.52 1.19
CA PRO A 192 7.00 0.02 0.50
C PRO A 192 7.66 -1.05 -0.37
N GLY A 193 8.28 -0.65 -1.47
CA GLY A 193 9.07 -1.55 -2.30
C GLY A 193 10.44 -1.91 -1.71
N HIS A 194 11.02 -1.05 -0.86
CA HIS A 194 12.43 -1.15 -0.45
C HIS A 194 12.71 -2.07 0.75
N LYS A 195 11.70 -2.68 1.35
CA LYS A 195 11.85 -3.65 2.44
C LYS A 195 11.92 -5.07 1.86
N ALA A 196 11.06 -5.97 2.28
CA ALA A 196 11.13 -7.37 1.87
C ALA A 196 10.73 -7.64 0.40
N LEU A 197 10.21 -6.65 -0.31
CA LEU A 197 10.08 -6.73 -1.77
C LEU A 197 11.40 -6.43 -2.51
N TYR A 198 12.47 -6.06 -1.79
CA TYR A 198 13.82 -5.84 -2.29
C TYR A 198 13.99 -4.75 -3.36
N GLY A 199 12.95 -3.96 -3.61
CA GLY A 199 13.02 -2.84 -4.55
C GLY A 199 13.89 -1.68 -4.07
N PRO A 200 14.17 -0.69 -4.93
CA PRO A 200 14.84 0.54 -4.51
C PRO A 200 14.01 1.37 -3.54
N GLN A 201 14.67 2.25 -2.78
CA GLN A 201 13.99 3.31 -2.05
C GLN A 201 13.28 4.26 -3.03
N GLY A 202 12.21 4.93 -2.58
CA GLY A 202 11.39 5.78 -3.45
C GLY A 202 10.37 4.99 -4.28
N THR A 203 10.06 3.75 -3.86
CA THR A 203 9.03 2.90 -4.47
C THR A 203 8.10 2.32 -3.40
N GLY A 204 6.86 2.10 -3.77
CA GLY A 204 5.84 1.47 -2.96
C GLY A 204 4.66 1.03 -3.81
N LEU A 205 3.75 0.29 -3.20
CA LEU A 205 2.54 -0.23 -3.82
C LEU A 205 1.32 0.12 -2.96
N LEU A 206 0.23 0.43 -3.66
CA LEU A 206 -1.13 0.40 -3.14
C LEU A 206 -1.91 -0.63 -3.96
N ILE A 207 -2.39 -1.68 -3.31
CA ILE A 207 -3.27 -2.66 -3.95
C ILE A 207 -4.70 -2.28 -3.59
N CYS A 208 -5.53 -2.08 -4.61
CA CYS A 208 -6.81 -1.41 -4.49
C CYS A 208 -7.97 -2.41 -4.58
N GLY A 209 -8.65 -2.69 -3.47
CA GLY A 209 -9.97 -3.34 -3.47
C GLY A 209 -11.09 -2.36 -3.82
N ARG A 210 -10.80 -1.05 -3.76
CA ARG A 210 -11.68 0.05 -4.14
C ARG A 210 -10.88 1.11 -4.89
N THR A 211 -11.54 1.90 -5.72
CA THR A 211 -10.90 3.06 -6.36
C THR A 211 -10.58 4.11 -5.30
N PRO A 212 -9.30 4.52 -5.12
CA PRO A 212 -8.95 5.61 -4.21
C PRO A 212 -9.37 6.95 -4.79
N GLU A 213 -9.55 7.96 -3.93
CA GLU A 213 -9.56 9.35 -4.36
C GLU A 213 -8.15 9.81 -4.72
N THR A 214 -8.04 10.81 -5.58
CA THR A 214 -6.74 11.39 -5.94
C THR A 214 -6.15 12.13 -4.75
N LEU A 215 -4.86 11.97 -4.55
CA LEU A 215 -4.09 12.76 -3.58
C LEU A 215 -3.29 13.87 -4.26
N LEU A 216 -2.93 13.62 -5.50
CA LEU A 216 -2.22 14.52 -6.39
C LEU A 216 -2.90 14.47 -7.75
N GLU A 217 -3.15 15.62 -8.34
CA GLU A 217 -3.66 15.77 -9.69
C GLU A 217 -2.56 16.24 -10.63
N GLY A 218 -2.52 15.67 -11.84
CA GLY A 218 -1.50 16.04 -12.83
C GLY A 218 -1.46 15.15 -14.05
N GLY A 219 -0.37 15.19 -14.80
CA GLY A 219 -0.22 14.38 -15.98
C GLY A 219 -0.07 12.90 -15.64
N SER A 220 -0.93 12.05 -16.17
CA SER A 220 -0.88 10.59 -16.02
C SER A 220 -0.32 9.85 -17.25
N GLY A 221 -0.06 10.57 -18.34
CA GLY A 221 0.38 9.98 -19.61
C GLY A 221 -0.76 9.64 -20.57
N SER A 222 -2.00 9.57 -20.09
CA SER A 222 -3.21 9.30 -20.86
C SER A 222 -4.25 10.41 -20.71
N ALA A 223 -5.33 10.37 -21.49
CA ALA A 223 -6.50 11.24 -21.37
C ALA A 223 -6.20 12.75 -21.30
N SER A 224 -5.15 13.23 -21.97
CA SER A 224 -4.64 14.63 -21.90
C SER A 224 -5.63 15.73 -22.29
N ARG A 225 -6.82 15.37 -22.80
CA ARG A 225 -7.88 16.32 -23.17
C ARG A 225 -8.92 16.53 -22.07
N LEU A 226 -8.90 15.67 -21.04
CA LEU A 226 -9.79 15.79 -19.89
C LEU A 226 -9.21 16.77 -18.87
N PRO A 227 -10.02 17.62 -18.24
CA PRO A 227 -9.57 18.49 -17.15
C PRO A 227 -9.32 17.71 -15.86
N ASP A 228 -9.99 16.58 -15.67
CA ASP A 228 -9.89 15.73 -14.49
C ASP A 228 -8.90 14.60 -14.72
N MET A 229 -8.47 13.97 -13.62
CA MET A 229 -7.69 12.72 -13.68
C MET A 229 -8.50 11.62 -14.40
N PRO A 230 -7.84 10.72 -15.14
CA PRO A 230 -8.53 9.58 -15.74
C PRO A 230 -9.37 8.86 -14.70
N PRO A 231 -10.58 8.39 -15.02
CA PRO A 231 -11.47 7.75 -14.04
C PRO A 231 -11.04 6.34 -13.64
N GLU A 232 -10.17 5.73 -14.44
CA GLU A 232 -9.81 4.32 -14.31
C GLU A 232 -8.44 4.14 -13.66
N LEU A 233 -8.30 3.08 -12.86
CA LEU A 233 -7.03 2.64 -12.32
C LEU A 233 -6.18 2.00 -13.43
N PRO A 234 -4.86 2.11 -13.33
CA PRO A 234 -4.11 2.75 -12.23
C PRO A 234 -3.88 4.27 -12.43
N GLU A 235 -4.13 4.81 -13.63
CA GLU A 235 -3.81 6.20 -14.00
C GLU A 235 -4.53 7.23 -13.13
N HIS A 236 -5.71 6.89 -12.60
CA HIS A 236 -6.46 7.73 -11.67
C HIS A 236 -5.64 8.14 -10.44
N ALA A 237 -4.81 7.23 -9.93
CA ALA A 237 -4.05 7.43 -8.70
C ALA A 237 -2.55 7.67 -8.94
N GLU A 238 -2.09 7.70 -10.21
CA GLU A 238 -0.68 7.83 -10.59
C GLU A 238 -0.40 9.13 -11.35
N ALA A 239 -0.44 10.25 -10.63
CA ALA A 239 -0.05 11.53 -11.20
C ALA A 239 1.47 11.67 -11.32
N GLY A 240 1.93 12.24 -12.44
CA GLY A 240 3.34 12.55 -12.69
C GLY A 240 4.09 11.46 -13.45
N THR A 241 5.37 11.69 -13.67
CA THR A 241 6.26 10.76 -14.36
C THR A 241 6.60 9.59 -13.45
N GLN A 242 6.32 8.37 -13.92
CA GLN A 242 6.61 7.15 -13.16
C GLN A 242 8.11 6.91 -13.01
N ASN A 243 8.51 6.33 -11.88
CA ASN A 243 9.88 5.89 -11.61
C ASN A 243 10.15 4.52 -12.25
N VAL A 244 10.19 4.48 -13.59
CA VAL A 244 10.38 3.24 -14.36
C VAL A 244 11.62 2.44 -13.93
N CYS A 245 12.68 3.14 -13.51
CA CYS A 245 13.91 2.46 -13.08
C CYS A 245 13.79 1.83 -11.68
N GLY A 246 12.85 2.31 -10.88
CA GLY A 246 12.61 1.79 -9.54
C GLY A 246 11.51 0.72 -9.47
N ILE A 247 10.64 0.74 -10.46
CA ILE A 247 9.58 -0.26 -10.64
C ILE A 247 10.21 -1.53 -11.24
#